data_560a96156887206e69eca7bfc5b73ad1
#
_entry.id   560a96156887206e69eca7bfc5b73ad1
#
_cell.length_a   1.000
_cell.length_b   1.000
_cell.length_c   1.000
_cell.angle_alpha   90.00
_cell.angle_beta   90.00
_cell.angle_gamma   90.00
#
_symmetry.space_group_name_H-M   'P 1'
#
loop_
_entity.id
_entity.type
_entity.pdbx_description
1 polymer ?
#
loop_
_entity_poly.entity_id
_entity_poly.type
_entity_poly.pdbx_seq_one_letter_code
_entity_poly.pdbx_strand_id
1 'polypeptide(L)'
;MHTMRLILTCLPLLYAPVAGATDLALTSPVTRAPATIAGPVEAAFLSNYDGDTITVRAWIWPRQSIETGVRLAGIDAPELRGRCEAEKQAARDARDRLHALLAQAKRIELHDIELDKYGGRVLARVVADGQDMAAALVGEGHARPYAGDTRKGWCD
;
A
#
# COMPACT_ATOMS: atom_id res chain seq x y z
N MET A 1 -74.72 -9.02 -68.74
CA MET A 1 -73.27 -9.29 -68.50
C MET A 1 -72.74 -8.14 -67.68
N HIS A 2 -72.70 -8.32 -66.32
CA HIS A 2 -72.26 -7.30 -65.41
C HIS A 2 -70.86 -7.71 -64.86
N THR A 3 -69.89 -6.96 -65.26
CA THR A 3 -68.48 -7.16 -64.73
C THR A 3 -68.33 -6.45 -63.42
N MET A 4 -68.20 -7.21 -62.34
CA MET A 4 -67.95 -6.73 -61.00
C MET A 4 -66.41 -6.46 -60.83
N ARG A 5 -66.06 -5.18 -60.73
CA ARG A 5 -64.66 -4.74 -60.45
C ARG A 5 -64.41 -4.83 -58.96
N LEU A 6 -63.50 -5.72 -58.57
CA LEU A 6 -62.99 -5.81 -57.24
C LEU A 6 -61.95 -4.66 -56.97
N ILE A 7 -62.29 -3.75 -56.09
CA ILE A 7 -61.38 -2.69 -55.69
C ILE A 7 -60.56 -3.25 -54.51
N LEU A 8 -59.27 -3.51 -54.73
CA LEU A 8 -58.34 -3.93 -53.74
C LEU A 8 -57.81 -2.68 -53.03
N THR A 9 -58.31 -2.39 -51.83
CA THR A 9 -57.80 -1.29 -50.97
C THR A 9 -56.54 -1.74 -50.29
N CYS A 10 -55.42 -1.15 -50.72
CA CYS A 10 -54.12 -1.33 -50.11
C CYS A 10 -54.05 -0.49 -48.81
N LEU A 11 -54.03 -1.14 -47.64
CA LEU A 11 -53.90 -0.49 -46.39
C LEU A 11 -52.37 -0.22 -46.13
N PRO A 12 -51.94 1.03 -45.91
CA PRO A 12 -50.53 1.28 -45.63
C PRO A 12 -50.17 0.79 -44.19
N LEU A 13 -49.21 -0.12 -44.11
CA LEU A 13 -48.58 -0.54 -42.84
C LEU A 13 -47.82 0.64 -42.28
N LEU A 14 -48.33 1.24 -41.23
CA LEU A 14 -47.61 2.23 -40.45
C LEU A 14 -46.45 1.54 -39.73
N TYR A 15 -45.26 1.69 -40.25
CA TYR A 15 -44.01 1.27 -39.60
C TYR A 15 -43.67 2.30 -38.54
N ALA A 16 -43.91 1.99 -37.26
CA ALA A 16 -43.46 2.82 -36.16
C ALA A 16 -41.92 2.65 -36.01
N PRO A 17 -41.13 3.74 -35.94
CA PRO A 17 -39.72 3.63 -35.66
C PRO A 17 -39.56 3.10 -34.23
N VAL A 18 -38.88 1.97 -34.10
CA VAL A 18 -38.39 1.47 -32.82
C VAL A 18 -37.39 2.52 -32.29
N ALA A 19 -37.77 3.20 -31.21
CA ALA A 19 -36.89 4.10 -30.51
C ALA A 19 -35.61 3.33 -30.10
N GLY A 20 -34.48 3.76 -30.65
CA GLY A 20 -33.20 3.18 -30.36
C GLY A 20 -32.97 3.17 -28.85
N ALA A 21 -32.67 2.01 -28.30
CA ALA A 21 -32.16 1.87 -26.95
C ALA A 21 -30.89 2.74 -26.86
N THR A 22 -30.98 3.86 -26.16
CA THR A 22 -29.80 4.62 -25.77
C THR A 22 -28.99 3.71 -24.86
N ASP A 23 -27.92 3.21 -25.41
CA ASP A 23 -26.90 2.48 -24.68
C ASP A 23 -26.33 3.44 -23.61
N LEU A 24 -26.92 3.39 -22.42
CA LEU A 24 -26.35 4.04 -21.23
C LEU A 24 -25.07 3.28 -20.92
N ALA A 25 -24.00 3.63 -21.65
CA ALA A 25 -22.66 3.25 -21.27
C ALA A 25 -22.42 3.77 -19.86
N LEU A 26 -22.60 2.89 -18.88
CA LEU A 26 -22.19 3.08 -17.48
C LEU A 26 -20.66 3.16 -17.45
N THR A 27 -20.11 4.26 -17.96
CA THR A 27 -18.73 4.65 -17.70
C THR A 27 -18.67 5.20 -16.28
N SER A 28 -18.81 4.31 -15.29
CA SER A 28 -18.40 4.65 -13.94
C SER A 28 -16.91 4.96 -14.00
N PRO A 29 -16.47 6.15 -13.60
CA PRO A 29 -15.05 6.44 -13.55
C PRO A 29 -14.42 5.42 -12.61
N VAL A 30 -13.49 4.60 -13.12
CA VAL A 30 -12.69 3.70 -12.28
C VAL A 30 -11.91 4.59 -11.33
N THR A 31 -12.39 4.70 -10.10
CA THR A 31 -11.70 5.47 -9.07
C THR A 31 -10.37 4.77 -8.81
N ARG A 32 -9.28 5.46 -9.11
CA ARG A 32 -7.94 4.95 -8.83
C ARG A 32 -7.81 4.75 -7.32
N ALA A 33 -7.20 3.62 -6.90
CA ALA A 33 -6.88 3.40 -5.51
C ALA A 33 -6.10 4.60 -4.93
N PRO A 34 -6.34 4.99 -3.67
CA PRO A 34 -5.60 6.08 -3.05
C PRO A 34 -4.10 5.76 -3.06
N ALA A 35 -3.27 6.77 -3.31
CA ALA A 35 -1.82 6.62 -3.31
C ALA A 35 -1.28 6.42 -1.89
N THR A 36 -1.99 6.92 -0.88
CA THR A 36 -1.61 6.88 0.54
C THR A 36 -2.80 6.47 1.38
N ILE A 37 -2.54 5.67 2.42
CA ILE A 37 -3.51 5.31 3.46
C ILE A 37 -3.03 5.93 4.77
N ALA A 38 -3.80 6.86 5.33
CA ALA A 38 -3.42 7.58 6.56
C ALA A 38 -3.24 6.65 7.77
N GLY A 39 -4.00 5.58 7.85
CA GLY A 39 -4.03 4.69 9.02
C GLY A 39 -4.89 5.26 10.18
N PRO A 40 -4.78 4.70 11.41
CA PRO A 40 -3.95 3.55 11.74
C PRO A 40 -4.44 2.25 11.08
N VAL A 41 -3.51 1.44 10.60
CA VAL A 41 -3.78 0.05 10.20
C VAL A 41 -3.10 -0.86 11.21
N GLU A 42 -3.87 -1.67 11.91
CA GLU A 42 -3.39 -2.61 12.92
C GLU A 42 -2.60 -3.75 12.26
N ALA A 43 -1.47 -4.14 12.86
CA ALA A 43 -0.60 -5.15 12.31
C ALA A 43 0.02 -6.05 13.39
N ALA A 44 0.38 -7.28 13.01
CA ALA A 44 1.24 -8.15 13.79
C ALA A 44 2.64 -8.20 13.17
N PHE A 45 3.66 -8.11 14.00
CA PHE A 45 5.05 -8.31 13.61
C PHE A 45 5.31 -9.78 13.28
N LEU A 46 5.96 -10.05 12.16
CA LEU A 46 6.36 -11.39 11.73
C LEU A 46 7.88 -11.56 11.79
N SER A 47 8.61 -10.63 11.20
CA SER A 47 10.09 -10.66 11.17
C SER A 47 10.63 -9.30 10.77
N ASN A 48 11.94 -9.11 10.90
CA ASN A 48 12.65 -7.99 10.29
C ASN A 48 13.91 -8.47 9.58
N TYR A 49 14.21 -7.80 8.46
CA TYR A 49 15.41 -8.11 7.69
C TYR A 49 16.63 -7.34 8.22
N ASP A 50 16.47 -6.06 8.48
CA ASP A 50 17.49 -5.13 8.94
C ASP A 50 16.93 -4.14 9.96
N GLY A 51 17.62 -3.01 10.18
CA GLY A 51 17.24 -2.00 11.17
C GLY A 51 16.09 -1.08 10.73
N ASP A 52 15.63 -1.13 9.49
CA ASP A 52 14.56 -0.25 9.00
C ASP A 52 13.50 -0.95 8.12
N THR A 53 13.58 -2.27 8.01
CA THR A 53 12.64 -3.05 7.18
C THR A 53 12.09 -4.24 7.96
N ILE A 54 10.77 -4.29 8.08
CA ILE A 54 10.04 -5.35 8.79
C ILE A 54 9.06 -6.05 7.86
N THR A 55 8.65 -7.25 8.22
CA THR A 55 7.51 -7.95 7.62
C THR A 55 6.40 -8.01 8.65
N VAL A 56 5.21 -7.66 8.23
CA VAL A 56 4.02 -7.64 9.08
C VAL A 56 2.85 -8.36 8.41
N ARG A 57 1.90 -8.81 9.23
CA ARG A 57 0.54 -9.14 8.81
C ARG A 57 -0.36 -7.97 9.21
N ALA A 58 -0.85 -7.23 8.23
CA ALA A 58 -1.71 -6.06 8.41
C ALA A 58 -3.18 -6.42 8.17
N TRP A 59 -4.10 -6.00 9.08
CA TRP A 59 -5.54 -6.20 8.93
C TRP A 59 -6.14 -5.04 8.15
N ILE A 60 -6.47 -5.31 6.88
CA ILE A 60 -7.00 -4.28 5.96
C ILE A 60 -8.53 -4.24 5.93
N TRP A 61 -9.18 -5.32 6.41
CA TRP A 61 -10.62 -5.49 6.41
C TRP A 61 -11.04 -6.49 7.50
N PRO A 62 -12.27 -6.47 8.00
CA PRO A 62 -12.74 -7.49 8.93
C PRO A 62 -12.50 -8.90 8.39
N ARG A 63 -11.74 -9.72 9.12
CA ARG A 63 -11.34 -11.09 8.76
C ARG A 63 -10.42 -11.18 7.52
N GLN A 64 -9.84 -10.08 7.06
CA GLN A 64 -8.88 -10.06 5.94
C GLN A 64 -7.58 -9.40 6.36
N SER A 65 -6.49 -10.07 6.06
CA SER A 65 -5.15 -9.55 6.29
C SER A 65 -4.25 -9.81 5.10
N ILE A 66 -3.21 -8.98 4.98
CA ILE A 66 -2.13 -9.16 4.01
C ILE A 66 -0.80 -9.25 4.74
N GLU A 67 0.12 -10.04 4.20
CA GLU A 67 1.52 -10.00 4.62
C GLU A 67 2.29 -9.11 3.66
N THR A 68 3.04 -8.16 4.20
CA THR A 68 3.78 -7.20 3.40
C THR A 68 5.06 -6.75 4.10
N GLY A 69 6.07 -6.40 3.30
CA GLY A 69 7.22 -5.67 3.78
C GLY A 69 6.85 -4.21 4.10
N VAL A 70 7.38 -3.69 5.17
CA VAL A 70 7.23 -2.28 5.59
C VAL A 70 8.61 -1.71 5.84
N ARG A 71 8.97 -0.69 5.07
CA ARG A 71 10.12 0.16 5.39
C ARG A 71 9.69 1.25 6.34
N LEU A 72 10.42 1.44 7.43
CA LEU A 72 10.18 2.51 8.37
C LEU A 72 10.47 3.86 7.71
N ALA A 73 9.49 4.75 7.71
CA ALA A 73 9.61 6.08 7.14
C ALA A 73 10.53 6.97 7.99
N GLY A 74 11.22 7.90 7.33
CA GLY A 74 11.97 8.98 7.99
C GLY A 74 13.35 8.60 8.53
N ILE A 75 13.81 7.36 8.32
CA ILE A 75 15.12 6.91 8.80
C ILE A 75 15.95 6.19 7.73
N ASP A 76 17.25 6.17 7.98
CA ASP A 76 18.25 5.34 7.33
C ASP A 76 19.01 4.55 8.39
N ALA A 77 19.00 3.23 8.28
CA ALA A 77 19.75 2.32 9.13
C ALA A 77 20.99 1.79 8.40
N PRO A 78 22.04 1.33 9.15
CA PRO A 78 23.18 0.66 8.55
C PRO A 78 22.75 -0.61 7.80
N GLU A 79 23.50 -0.95 6.75
CA GLU A 79 23.17 -2.07 5.86
C GLU A 79 23.91 -3.36 6.29
N LEU A 80 23.22 -4.50 6.37
CA LEU A 80 23.85 -5.81 6.65
C LEU A 80 24.92 -6.20 5.62
N ARG A 81 24.78 -5.69 4.39
CA ARG A 81 25.77 -5.83 3.31
C ARG A 81 26.63 -4.58 3.16
N GLY A 82 26.83 -3.84 4.26
CA GLY A 82 27.63 -2.63 4.33
C GLY A 82 29.07 -2.82 3.87
N ARG A 83 29.74 -1.70 3.64
CA ARG A 83 31.10 -1.67 3.05
C ARG A 83 32.21 -2.02 4.03
N CYS A 84 31.98 -1.90 5.34
CA CYS A 84 32.95 -2.18 6.39
C CYS A 84 32.33 -3.00 7.52
N GLU A 85 33.18 -3.64 8.34
CA GLU A 85 32.69 -4.45 9.47
C GLU A 85 31.97 -3.62 10.52
N ALA A 86 32.37 -2.37 10.73
CA ALA A 86 31.68 -1.47 11.65
C ALA A 86 30.23 -1.23 11.23
N GLU A 87 29.97 -0.95 9.95
CA GLU A 87 28.62 -0.82 9.42
C GLU A 87 27.79 -2.11 9.57
N LYS A 88 28.38 -3.25 9.24
CA LYS A 88 27.71 -4.55 9.36
C LYS A 88 27.38 -4.89 10.82
N GLN A 89 28.23 -4.53 11.76
CA GLN A 89 27.96 -4.71 13.19
C GLN A 89 26.83 -3.78 13.63
N ALA A 90 26.91 -2.50 13.29
CA ALA A 90 25.84 -1.55 13.59
C ALA A 90 24.48 -1.97 12.97
N ALA A 91 24.50 -2.57 11.77
CA ALA A 91 23.29 -3.10 11.14
C ALA A 91 22.69 -4.28 11.91
N ARG A 92 23.52 -5.18 12.44
CA ARG A 92 23.05 -6.26 13.31
C ARG A 92 22.45 -5.71 14.60
N ASP A 93 23.10 -4.75 15.23
CA ASP A 93 22.63 -4.13 16.46
C ASP A 93 21.29 -3.40 16.25
N ALA A 94 21.16 -2.64 15.16
CA ALA A 94 19.92 -1.96 14.77
C ALA A 94 18.78 -2.96 14.51
N ARG A 95 19.06 -4.03 13.77
CA ARG A 95 18.10 -5.11 13.49
C ARG A 95 17.63 -5.77 14.78
N ASP A 96 18.55 -6.18 15.64
CA ASP A 96 18.24 -6.91 16.86
C ASP A 96 17.47 -6.02 17.85
N ARG A 97 17.79 -4.72 17.86
CA ARG A 97 17.06 -3.74 18.67
C ARG A 97 15.63 -3.54 18.19
N LEU A 98 15.43 -3.34 16.87
CA LEU A 98 14.08 -3.24 16.28
C LEU A 98 13.27 -4.50 16.55
N HIS A 99 13.90 -5.68 16.40
CA HIS A 99 13.25 -6.96 16.72
C HIS A 99 12.76 -7.00 18.17
N ALA A 100 13.63 -6.64 19.12
CA ALA A 100 13.28 -6.66 20.53
C ALA A 100 12.12 -5.72 20.88
N LEU A 101 12.06 -4.54 20.26
CA LEU A 101 10.98 -3.57 20.47
C LEU A 101 9.65 -4.13 19.94
N LEU A 102 9.64 -4.68 18.72
CA LEU A 102 8.42 -5.14 18.08
C LEU A 102 7.93 -6.50 18.62
N ALA A 103 8.82 -7.41 18.98
CA ALA A 103 8.47 -8.71 19.53
C ALA A 103 7.76 -8.64 20.88
N GLN A 104 7.99 -7.57 21.64
CA GLN A 104 7.36 -7.33 22.95
C GLN A 104 6.10 -6.47 22.88
N ALA A 105 5.86 -5.82 21.72
CA ALA A 105 4.75 -4.91 21.55
C ALA A 105 3.41 -5.65 21.58
N LYS A 106 2.45 -5.10 22.32
CA LYS A 106 1.07 -5.60 22.39
C LYS A 106 0.22 -5.11 21.22
N ARG A 107 0.56 -3.93 20.70
CA ARG A 107 -0.14 -3.28 19.61
C ARG A 107 0.84 -2.63 18.66
N ILE A 108 0.70 -2.92 17.37
CA ILE A 108 1.49 -2.29 16.31
C ILE A 108 0.53 -1.67 15.31
N GLU A 109 0.80 -0.44 14.94
CA GLU A 109 0.01 0.35 14.03
C GLU A 109 0.89 0.93 12.91
N LEU A 110 0.37 0.88 11.70
CA LEU A 110 0.97 1.51 10.52
C LEU A 110 0.20 2.78 10.19
N HIS A 111 0.93 3.86 9.97
CA HIS A 111 0.39 5.17 9.62
C HIS A 111 1.08 5.70 8.36
N ASP A 112 0.39 6.58 7.63
CA ASP A 112 0.92 7.27 6.45
C ASP A 112 1.53 6.30 5.43
N ILE A 113 0.77 5.22 5.14
CA ILE A 113 1.23 4.09 4.34
C ILE A 113 1.21 4.48 2.85
N GLU A 114 2.33 4.35 2.18
CA GLU A 114 2.47 4.58 0.75
C GLU A 114 3.32 3.50 0.07
N LEU A 115 3.28 3.40 -1.25
CA LEU A 115 4.14 2.46 -1.96
C LEU A 115 5.60 2.91 -1.90
N ASP A 116 6.49 2.00 -1.50
CA ASP A 116 7.92 2.26 -1.61
C ASP A 116 8.33 2.31 -3.11
N LYS A 117 9.21 3.23 -3.43
CA LYS A 117 9.74 3.43 -4.80
C LYS A 117 10.39 2.18 -5.42
N TYR A 118 10.80 1.22 -4.61
CA TYR A 118 11.42 -0.03 -5.06
C TYR A 118 10.41 -1.16 -5.32
N GLY A 119 9.11 -0.95 -5.03
CA GLY A 119 8.07 -1.97 -5.17
C GLY A 119 8.16 -3.10 -4.14
N GLY A 120 7.12 -3.94 -4.09
CA GLY A 120 7.07 -5.13 -3.24
C GLY A 120 6.94 -4.89 -1.74
N ARG A 121 6.97 -3.63 -1.28
CA ARG A 121 6.79 -3.22 0.11
C ARG A 121 6.17 -1.83 0.18
N VAL A 122 5.74 -1.45 1.36
CA VAL A 122 5.24 -0.10 1.64
C VAL A 122 6.24 0.68 2.49
N LEU A 123 6.17 1.99 2.40
CA LEU A 123 6.79 2.93 3.33
C LEU A 123 5.72 3.34 4.33
N ALA A 124 6.03 3.28 5.62
CA ALA A 124 5.07 3.66 6.65
C ALA A 124 5.75 4.12 7.94
N ARG A 125 5.07 4.94 8.70
CA ARG A 125 5.41 5.21 10.08
C ARG A 125 4.87 4.06 10.96
N VAL A 126 5.76 3.43 11.71
CA VAL A 126 5.45 2.26 12.55
C VAL A 126 5.40 2.69 14.01
N VAL A 127 4.26 2.50 14.65
CA VAL A 127 4.03 2.82 16.06
C VAL A 127 3.75 1.52 16.82
N ALA A 128 4.51 1.25 17.88
CA ALA A 128 4.34 0.10 18.74
C ALA A 128 4.09 0.56 20.18
N ASP A 129 2.95 0.15 20.75
CA ASP A 129 2.48 0.56 22.10
C ASP A 129 2.53 2.08 22.32
N GLY A 130 2.23 2.87 21.28
CA GLY A 130 2.24 4.33 21.29
C GLY A 130 3.62 4.97 21.07
N GLN A 131 4.69 4.19 20.93
CA GLN A 131 6.03 4.67 20.62
C GLN A 131 6.33 4.56 19.14
N ASP A 132 6.84 5.64 18.53
CA ASP A 132 7.33 5.64 17.16
C ASP A 132 8.67 4.89 17.06
N MET A 133 8.73 3.86 16.23
CA MET A 133 9.91 3.00 16.11
C MET A 133 11.09 3.70 15.45
N ALA A 134 10.82 4.56 14.47
CA ALA A 134 11.87 5.35 13.83
C ALA A 134 12.51 6.32 14.83
N ALA A 135 11.69 7.02 15.60
CA ALA A 135 12.19 7.94 16.65
C ALA A 135 12.97 7.19 17.74
N ALA A 136 12.53 6.01 18.14
CA ALA A 136 13.23 5.18 19.12
C ALA A 136 14.64 4.80 18.62
N LEU A 137 14.74 4.26 17.40
CA LEU A 137 16.02 3.86 16.82
C LEU A 137 16.99 5.03 16.62
N VAL A 138 16.47 6.19 16.20
CA VAL A 138 17.29 7.41 16.08
C VAL A 138 17.77 7.89 17.44
N GLY A 139 16.89 7.91 18.45
CA GLY A 139 17.23 8.33 19.80
C GLY A 139 18.27 7.44 20.47
N GLU A 140 18.31 6.16 20.13
CA GLU A 140 19.28 5.17 20.61
C GLU A 140 20.55 5.08 19.74
N GLY A 141 20.64 5.82 18.62
CA GLY A 141 21.79 5.85 17.74
C GLY A 141 21.89 4.67 16.77
N HIS A 142 20.82 3.88 16.63
CA HIS A 142 20.74 2.73 15.71
C HIS A 142 20.35 3.12 14.28
N ALA A 143 19.82 4.33 14.09
CA ALA A 143 19.45 4.88 12.77
C ALA A 143 19.74 6.39 12.76
N ARG A 144 19.67 6.98 11.57
CA ARG A 144 19.78 8.43 11.34
C ARG A 144 18.49 8.96 10.72
N PRO A 145 18.09 10.22 10.99
CA PRO A 145 17.02 10.85 10.25
C PRO A 145 17.32 10.89 8.74
N TYR A 146 16.32 10.60 7.91
CA TYR A 146 16.46 10.54 6.46
C TYR A 146 15.22 11.10 5.77
N ALA A 147 15.42 12.14 4.95
CA ALA A 147 14.36 12.82 4.22
C ALA A 147 14.31 12.46 2.71
N GLY A 148 15.03 11.41 2.28
CA GLY A 148 15.07 11.04 0.86
C GLY A 148 16.30 11.54 0.11
N ASP A 149 17.24 12.19 0.77
CA ASP A 149 18.48 12.75 0.20
C ASP A 149 19.53 11.67 -0.10
N THR A 150 20.76 12.11 -0.39
CA THR A 150 21.90 11.21 -0.52
C THR A 150 22.24 10.58 0.83
N ARG A 151 22.31 9.25 0.89
CA ARG A 151 22.70 8.52 2.09
C ARG A 151 24.15 8.83 2.46
N LYS A 152 24.38 9.11 3.73
CA LYS A 152 25.72 9.25 4.29
C LYS A 152 26.30 7.87 4.61
N GLY A 153 27.60 7.68 4.45
CA GLY A 153 28.29 6.45 4.82
C GLY A 153 28.19 6.14 6.32
N TRP A 154 28.39 4.89 6.67
CA TRP A 154 28.45 4.38 8.04
C TRP A 154 29.86 3.86 8.42
N CYS A 155 30.84 4.08 7.53
CA CYS A 155 32.20 3.53 7.63
C CYS A 155 33.27 4.56 8.03
N ASP A 156 32.87 5.69 8.57
CA ASP A 156 33.80 6.78 8.98
C ASP A 156 34.15 6.69 10.45
#